data_84aa60c023f29af0a977180af79f320d
#
_entry.id   84aa60c023f29af0a977180af79f320d
#
_cell.length_a   1.000
_cell.length_b   1.000
_cell.length_c   1.000
_cell.angle_alpha   90.00
_cell.angle_beta   90.00
_cell.angle_gamma   90.00
#
_symmetry.space_group_name_H-M   'P 1'
#
loop_
_entity.id
_entity.type
_entity.pdbx_description
1 polymer ?
#
loop_
_entity_poly.entity_id
_entity_poly.type
_entity_poly.pdbx_seq_one_letter_code
_entity_poly.pdbx_strand_id
1 'polypeptide(L)'
;NLNQAGAVLLGKLNMSEYASGDSFHHPYGRPHNPWDLSRNPGTSSSGSGAATSACLCSTSLGEDTGGSIRGPAAFCGLVGIRPSWGRVSRYGVFGASWSMDTVGPISRTTADCAMTFAAIAGYDAKDPYTWDVPVPDYVSMLSGDIGGIKVGVIQERLDADVVEPDVRNAVV
;
A
#
# COMPACT_ATOMS: atom_id res chain seq x y z
N ASN A 1 6.42 -13.22 11.08
CA ASN A 1 7.05 -11.92 11.35
C ASN A 1 6.11 -10.97 12.11
N LEU A 2 4.88 -10.65 11.60
CA LEU A 2 3.96 -9.73 12.31
C LEU A 2 3.63 -10.19 13.73
N ASN A 3 3.31 -11.48 13.93
CA ASN A 3 3.05 -12.03 15.27
C ASN A 3 4.29 -11.90 16.20
N GLN A 4 5.50 -12.09 15.67
CA GLN A 4 6.74 -11.91 16.43
C GLN A 4 6.98 -10.45 16.80
N ALA A 5 6.51 -9.52 15.96
CA ALA A 5 6.52 -8.08 16.23
C ALA A 5 5.40 -7.64 17.18
N GLY A 6 4.58 -8.56 17.70
CA GLY A 6 3.48 -8.26 18.62
C GLY A 6 2.21 -7.72 17.96
N ALA A 7 2.09 -7.81 16.64
CA ALA A 7 0.89 -7.36 15.94
C ALA A 7 -0.31 -8.27 16.24
N VAL A 8 -1.48 -7.67 16.43
CA VAL A 8 -2.77 -8.37 16.60
C VAL A 8 -3.49 -8.38 15.26
N LEU A 9 -3.70 -9.59 14.70
CA LEU A 9 -4.47 -9.76 13.48
C LEU A 9 -5.96 -9.65 13.78
N LEU A 10 -6.60 -8.61 13.26
CA LEU A 10 -8.04 -8.36 13.44
C LEU A 10 -8.90 -9.13 12.45
N GLY A 11 -8.42 -9.35 11.23
CA GLY A 11 -9.19 -10.05 10.21
C GLY A 11 -8.63 -9.87 8.80
N LYS A 12 -9.41 -10.31 7.82
CA LYS A 12 -9.18 -10.10 6.39
C LYS A 12 -10.05 -8.95 5.91
N LEU A 13 -9.54 -8.19 4.98
CA LEU A 13 -10.21 -7.02 4.43
C LEU A 13 -10.69 -7.30 3.00
N ASN A 14 -11.75 -6.61 2.58
CA ASN A 14 -12.35 -6.79 1.28
C ASN A 14 -11.46 -6.22 0.18
N MET A 15 -11.30 -6.95 -0.90
CA MET A 15 -10.56 -6.52 -2.08
C MET A 15 -11.36 -6.87 -3.34
N SER A 16 -11.06 -6.24 -4.47
CA SER A 16 -11.62 -6.67 -5.74
C SER A 16 -11.19 -8.11 -6.06
N GLU A 17 -12.09 -8.87 -6.67
CA GLU A 17 -11.88 -10.29 -6.93
C GLU A 17 -10.61 -10.53 -7.75
N TYR A 18 -9.75 -11.40 -7.24
CA TYR A 18 -8.43 -11.72 -7.83
C TYR A 18 -7.54 -10.50 -8.12
N ALA A 19 -7.70 -9.42 -7.35
CA ALA A 19 -6.98 -8.16 -7.58
C ALA A 19 -7.16 -7.58 -8.99
N SER A 20 -8.27 -7.87 -9.66
CA SER A 20 -8.49 -7.58 -11.10
C SER A 20 -8.66 -6.09 -11.42
N GLY A 21 -8.64 -5.22 -10.43
CA GLY A 21 -8.68 -3.78 -10.62
C GLY A 21 -10.07 -3.18 -10.81
N ASP A 22 -11.11 -3.98 -10.91
CA ASP A 22 -12.47 -3.50 -10.98
C ASP A 22 -12.93 -2.97 -9.62
N SER A 23 -13.25 -1.68 -9.56
CA SER A 23 -13.74 -1.04 -8.34
C SER A 23 -15.22 -1.27 -8.05
N PHE A 24 -15.93 -2.00 -8.89
CA PHE A 24 -17.37 -2.22 -8.78
C PHE A 24 -17.72 -3.63 -8.32
N HIS A 25 -16.90 -4.63 -8.63
CA HIS A 25 -17.15 -6.03 -8.30
C HIS A 25 -16.31 -6.49 -7.11
N HIS A 26 -16.96 -6.58 -5.95
CA HIS A 26 -16.37 -7.09 -4.73
C HIS A 26 -17.24 -8.22 -4.18
N PRO A 27 -16.64 -9.37 -3.79
CA PRO A 27 -17.40 -10.56 -3.37
C PRO A 27 -18.29 -10.32 -2.15
N TYR A 28 -17.94 -9.36 -1.29
CA TYR A 28 -18.64 -9.10 -0.02
C TYR A 28 -19.25 -7.69 0.04
N GLY A 29 -19.63 -7.16 -1.10
CA GLY A 29 -20.13 -5.78 -1.21
C GLY A 29 -19.02 -4.76 -1.45
N ARG A 30 -19.39 -3.65 -2.04
CA ARG A 30 -18.44 -2.60 -2.45
C ARG A 30 -17.94 -1.82 -1.23
N PRO A 31 -16.63 -1.71 -0.99
CA PRO A 31 -16.09 -0.77 -0.02
C PRO A 31 -16.31 0.67 -0.48
N HIS A 32 -16.55 1.57 0.45
CA HIS A 32 -16.71 3.00 0.21
C HIS A 32 -15.53 3.78 0.76
N ASN A 33 -15.26 4.95 0.19
CA ASN A 33 -14.25 5.86 0.71
C ASN A 33 -14.78 6.51 2.01
N PRO A 34 -14.07 6.40 3.14
CA PRO A 34 -14.55 6.96 4.42
C PRO A 34 -14.68 8.48 4.43
N TRP A 35 -13.96 9.19 3.55
CA TRP A 35 -14.05 10.64 3.43
C TRP A 35 -15.31 11.11 2.68
N ASP A 36 -15.78 10.28 1.74
CA ASP A 36 -17.00 10.51 0.98
C ASP A 36 -17.55 9.16 0.50
N LEU A 37 -18.65 8.71 1.10
CA LEU A 37 -19.22 7.39 0.83
C LEU A 37 -19.73 7.22 -0.61
N SER A 38 -19.87 8.29 -1.38
CA SER A 38 -20.20 8.22 -2.81
C SER A 38 -19.00 7.90 -3.68
N ARG A 39 -17.77 8.07 -3.14
CA ARG A 39 -16.51 7.92 -3.87
C ARG A 39 -15.91 6.53 -3.69
N ASN A 40 -15.03 6.21 -4.62
CA ASN A 40 -14.26 4.97 -4.63
C ASN A 40 -13.07 5.07 -3.64
N PRO A 41 -12.81 4.04 -2.83
CA PRO A 41 -11.63 4.00 -1.97
C PRO A 41 -10.33 3.60 -2.70
N GLY A 42 -10.37 3.38 -4.01
CA GLY A 42 -9.25 2.83 -4.79
C GLY A 42 -9.25 1.31 -4.84
N THR A 43 -8.55 0.73 -5.82
CA THR A 43 -8.42 -0.72 -6.02
C THR A 43 -6.94 -1.12 -6.16
N SER A 44 -6.65 -2.41 -5.99
CA SER A 44 -7.51 -3.55 -5.61
C SER A 44 -7.60 -3.76 -4.08
N SER A 45 -6.70 -3.19 -3.27
CA SER A 45 -6.70 -3.27 -1.80
C SER A 45 -7.71 -2.31 -1.17
N SER A 46 -8.93 -2.30 -1.67
CA SER A 46 -10.00 -1.33 -1.36
C SER A 46 -10.37 -1.32 0.12
N GLY A 47 -10.59 -2.50 0.70
CA GLY A 47 -10.91 -2.64 2.11
C GLY A 47 -9.74 -2.25 3.02
N SER A 48 -8.50 -2.48 2.59
CA SER A 48 -7.31 -2.06 3.34
C SER A 48 -7.24 -0.54 3.44
N GLY A 49 -7.46 0.18 2.34
CA GLY A 49 -7.55 1.63 2.33
C GLY A 49 -8.70 2.13 3.19
N ALA A 50 -9.92 1.61 2.95
CA ALA A 50 -11.12 2.05 3.68
C ALA A 50 -11.02 1.79 5.19
N ALA A 51 -10.62 0.59 5.63
CA ALA A 51 -10.55 0.24 7.04
C ALA A 51 -9.49 1.06 7.79
N THR A 52 -8.31 1.26 7.19
CA THR A 52 -7.23 2.04 7.79
C THR A 52 -7.60 3.52 7.91
N SER A 53 -8.24 4.09 6.87
CA SER A 53 -8.73 5.47 6.87
C SER A 53 -9.87 5.68 7.88
N ALA A 54 -10.78 4.71 8.03
CA ALA A 54 -11.85 4.74 9.01
C ALA A 54 -11.37 4.44 10.46
N CYS A 55 -10.06 4.33 10.70
CA CYS A 55 -9.48 4.00 12.02
C CYS A 55 -9.93 2.65 12.61
N LEU A 56 -10.38 1.69 11.79
CA LEU A 56 -10.76 0.35 12.24
C LEU A 56 -9.52 -0.52 12.55
N CYS A 57 -8.37 -0.16 12.02
CA CYS A 57 -7.08 -0.76 12.32
C CYS A 57 -5.98 0.30 12.26
N SER A 58 -4.84 0.04 12.90
CA SER A 58 -3.68 0.95 12.89
C SER A 58 -2.98 0.94 11.54
N THR A 59 -2.85 -0.23 10.95
CA THR A 59 -2.21 -0.51 9.66
C THR A 59 -2.90 -1.68 8.99
N SER A 60 -2.78 -1.79 7.69
CA SER A 60 -3.22 -2.94 6.91
C SER A 60 -2.17 -3.33 5.89
N LEU A 61 -2.29 -4.51 5.32
CA LEU A 61 -1.49 -4.94 4.19
C LEU A 61 -2.32 -4.88 2.91
N GLY A 62 -1.65 -4.58 1.83
CA GLY A 62 -2.18 -4.66 0.47
C GLY A 62 -1.22 -5.42 -0.44
N GLU A 63 -1.67 -5.69 -1.64
CA GLU A 63 -0.88 -6.21 -2.73
C GLU A 63 -0.89 -5.19 -3.87
N ASP A 64 0.23 -5.02 -4.56
CA ASP A 64 0.40 -4.01 -5.63
C ASP A 64 1.14 -4.60 -6.82
N THR A 65 0.42 -4.82 -7.89
CA THR A 65 0.96 -5.14 -9.21
C THR A 65 1.21 -3.86 -10.00
N GLY A 66 0.19 -3.01 -10.13
CA GLY A 66 0.20 -1.78 -10.95
C GLY A 66 -0.31 -0.53 -10.24
N GLY A 67 -0.49 -0.57 -8.90
CA GLY A 67 -1.02 0.56 -8.14
C GLY A 67 -1.91 0.17 -6.96
N SER A 68 -2.13 -1.12 -6.72
CA SER A 68 -3.19 -1.59 -5.82
C SER A 68 -2.93 -1.42 -4.32
N ILE A 69 -1.75 -0.94 -3.89
CA ILE A 69 -1.47 -0.33 -2.57
C ILE A 69 -1.58 1.18 -2.68
N ARG A 70 -0.88 1.76 -3.66
CA ARG A 70 -0.70 3.21 -3.79
C ARG A 70 -1.99 3.93 -4.14
N GLY A 71 -2.83 3.33 -4.98
CA GLY A 71 -4.14 3.86 -5.34
C GLY A 71 -5.07 3.99 -4.13
N PRO A 72 -5.38 2.89 -3.39
CA PRO A 72 -6.16 2.98 -2.17
C PRO A 72 -5.57 3.91 -1.11
N ALA A 73 -4.25 3.94 -0.94
CA ALA A 73 -3.62 4.88 -0.03
C ALA A 73 -3.87 6.34 -0.44
N ALA A 74 -3.66 6.67 -1.71
CA ALA A 74 -3.88 8.02 -2.22
C ALA A 74 -5.36 8.45 -2.12
N PHE A 75 -6.29 7.57 -2.50
CA PHE A 75 -7.72 7.90 -2.49
C PHE A 75 -8.30 8.04 -1.09
N CYS A 76 -7.73 7.33 -0.11
CA CYS A 76 -8.18 7.34 1.28
C CYS A 76 -7.34 8.23 2.20
N GLY A 77 -6.42 9.05 1.68
CA GLY A 77 -5.60 9.98 2.46
C GLY A 77 -4.62 9.27 3.40
N LEU A 78 -3.95 8.22 2.91
CA LEU A 78 -3.07 7.34 3.66
C LEU A 78 -1.66 7.32 3.07
N VAL A 79 -0.72 6.72 3.80
CA VAL A 79 0.62 6.36 3.32
C VAL A 79 0.62 4.90 2.91
N GLY A 80 1.03 4.62 1.68
CA GLY A 80 1.18 3.25 1.16
C GLY A 80 2.53 3.05 0.51
N ILE A 81 3.20 1.94 0.81
CA ILE A 81 4.49 1.60 0.20
C ILE A 81 4.31 0.37 -0.69
N ARG A 82 4.64 0.53 -1.98
CA ARG A 82 4.94 -0.57 -2.87
C ARG A 82 6.44 -0.86 -2.78
N PRO A 83 6.86 -1.92 -2.07
CA PRO A 83 8.27 -2.26 -1.95
C PRO A 83 8.91 -2.65 -3.28
N SER A 84 10.24 -2.66 -3.30
CA SER A 84 10.98 -3.32 -4.38
C SER A 84 10.63 -4.81 -4.38
N TRP A 85 10.52 -5.38 -5.59
CA TRP A 85 10.23 -6.80 -5.77
C TRP A 85 11.28 -7.66 -5.06
N GLY A 86 10.83 -8.72 -4.38
CA GLY A 86 11.70 -9.58 -3.57
C GLY A 86 12.04 -9.02 -2.17
N ARG A 87 11.55 -7.84 -1.79
CA ARG A 87 11.81 -7.27 -0.47
C ARG A 87 10.88 -7.80 0.63
N VAL A 88 9.68 -8.21 0.26
CA VAL A 88 8.68 -8.82 1.13
C VAL A 88 8.23 -10.15 0.51
N SER A 89 8.10 -11.18 1.34
CA SER A 89 7.63 -12.49 0.91
C SER A 89 6.20 -12.43 0.38
N ARG A 90 5.98 -13.14 -0.72
CA ARG A 90 4.67 -13.37 -1.32
C ARG A 90 4.14 -14.78 -1.06
N TYR A 91 4.81 -15.53 -0.17
CA TYR A 91 4.37 -16.86 0.19
C TYR A 91 2.93 -16.84 0.74
N GLY A 92 2.04 -17.61 0.12
CA GLY A 92 0.61 -17.65 0.46
C GLY A 92 -0.24 -16.56 -0.20
N VAL A 93 0.35 -15.71 -1.04
CA VAL A 93 -0.38 -14.74 -1.86
C VAL A 93 -0.70 -15.36 -3.21
N PHE A 94 -1.95 -15.24 -3.66
CA PHE A 94 -2.34 -15.62 -5.01
C PHE A 94 -1.86 -14.55 -5.98
N GLY A 95 -0.94 -14.93 -6.89
CA GLY A 95 -0.29 -13.98 -7.78
C GLY A 95 -1.19 -13.56 -8.96
N ALA A 96 -1.19 -12.26 -9.25
CA ALA A 96 -1.77 -11.70 -10.47
C ALA A 96 -0.70 -11.54 -11.57
N SER A 97 0.49 -11.05 -11.23
CA SER A 97 1.63 -10.92 -12.13
C SER A 97 2.93 -11.31 -11.41
N TRP A 98 3.52 -12.39 -11.86
CA TRP A 98 4.68 -13.00 -11.22
C TRP A 98 5.86 -12.04 -10.96
N SER A 99 6.15 -11.17 -11.91
CA SER A 99 7.31 -10.25 -11.86
C SER A 99 6.98 -8.88 -11.28
N MET A 100 5.71 -8.59 -11.00
CA MET A 100 5.29 -7.24 -10.58
C MET A 100 4.66 -7.20 -9.20
N ASP A 101 4.04 -8.29 -8.75
CA ASP A 101 3.32 -8.33 -7.49
C ASP A 101 4.24 -8.10 -6.30
N THR A 102 3.82 -7.21 -5.42
CA THR A 102 4.49 -6.95 -4.14
C THR A 102 3.46 -6.78 -3.03
N VAL A 103 3.82 -7.23 -1.82
CA VAL A 103 3.03 -6.99 -0.62
C VAL A 103 3.63 -5.81 0.14
N GLY A 104 2.79 -4.93 0.64
CA GLY A 104 3.25 -3.77 1.40
C GLY A 104 2.18 -3.18 2.32
N PRO A 105 2.60 -2.27 3.22
CA PRO A 105 1.73 -1.66 4.19
C PRO A 105 0.91 -0.50 3.63
N ILE A 106 -0.25 -0.29 4.25
CA ILE A 106 -1.09 0.92 4.14
C ILE A 106 -1.35 1.40 5.56
N SER A 107 -0.96 2.63 5.89
CA SER A 107 -1.01 3.16 7.25
C SER A 107 -1.39 4.65 7.25
N ARG A 108 -1.77 5.20 8.41
CA ARG A 108 -2.14 6.62 8.51
C ARG A 108 -0.93 7.55 8.52
N THR A 109 0.19 7.09 9.05
CA THR A 109 1.41 7.90 9.14
C THR A 109 2.59 7.21 8.47
N THR A 110 3.60 7.99 8.09
CA THR A 110 4.86 7.47 7.54
C THR A 110 5.58 6.57 8.55
N ALA A 111 5.54 6.92 9.84
CA ALA A 111 6.16 6.14 10.91
C ALA A 111 5.50 4.76 11.06
N ASP A 112 4.16 4.70 11.09
CA ASP A 112 3.43 3.42 11.16
C ASP A 112 3.69 2.56 9.93
N CYS A 113 3.78 3.21 8.76
CA CYS A 113 4.07 2.53 7.50
C CYS A 113 5.49 1.93 7.50
N ALA A 114 6.49 2.69 7.96
CA ALA A 114 7.87 2.24 8.08
C ALA A 114 8.01 1.10 9.11
N MET A 115 7.34 1.21 10.26
CA MET A 115 7.31 0.17 11.30
C MET A 115 6.70 -1.14 10.77
N THR A 116 5.56 -1.04 10.10
CA THR A 116 4.90 -2.21 9.50
C THR A 116 5.76 -2.82 8.40
N PHE A 117 6.38 -2.00 7.57
CA PHE A 117 7.28 -2.45 6.52
C PHE A 117 8.51 -3.17 7.10
N ALA A 118 9.13 -2.63 8.14
CA ALA A 118 10.25 -3.28 8.84
C ALA A 118 9.88 -4.69 9.34
N ALA A 119 8.66 -4.84 9.85
CA ALA A 119 8.19 -6.12 10.39
C ALA A 119 7.94 -7.20 9.31
N ILE A 120 7.62 -6.81 8.07
CA ILE A 120 7.29 -7.75 6.99
C ILE A 120 8.43 -7.95 5.99
N ALA A 121 9.39 -7.03 5.93
CA ALA A 121 10.53 -7.11 5.01
C ALA A 121 11.52 -8.21 5.42
N GLY A 122 12.26 -8.72 4.44
CA GLY A 122 13.37 -9.64 4.64
C GLY A 122 13.21 -10.99 3.94
N TYR A 123 14.21 -11.83 4.14
CA TYR A 123 14.28 -13.14 3.52
C TYR A 123 13.23 -14.11 4.10
N ASP A 124 12.62 -14.89 3.23
CA ASP A 124 11.73 -16.01 3.56
C ASP A 124 12.08 -17.21 2.69
N ALA A 125 12.56 -18.28 3.31
CA ALA A 125 12.91 -19.52 2.62
C ALA A 125 11.72 -20.18 1.87
N LYS A 126 10.48 -19.77 2.16
CA LYS A 126 9.28 -20.25 1.48
C LYS A 126 8.96 -19.48 0.20
N ASP A 127 9.56 -18.31 0.02
CA ASP A 127 9.51 -17.52 -1.22
C ASP A 127 10.93 -17.37 -1.77
N PRO A 128 11.32 -18.19 -2.76
CA PRO A 128 12.69 -18.21 -3.30
C PRO A 128 13.09 -16.91 -4.01
N TYR A 129 12.15 -15.98 -4.17
CA TYR A 129 12.40 -14.68 -4.80
C TYR A 129 12.70 -13.58 -3.80
N THR A 130 12.62 -13.86 -2.49
CA THR A 130 13.00 -12.88 -1.49
C THR A 130 14.52 -12.74 -1.41
N TRP A 131 14.99 -11.50 -1.25
CA TRP A 131 16.40 -11.21 -1.18
C TRP A 131 16.94 -11.46 0.23
N ASP A 132 18.02 -12.22 0.31
CA ASP A 132 18.78 -12.42 1.56
C ASP A 132 19.72 -11.23 1.79
N VAL A 133 19.13 -10.10 2.16
CA VAL A 133 19.83 -8.86 2.48
C VAL A 133 19.30 -8.28 3.78
N PRO A 134 20.14 -7.57 4.55
CA PRO A 134 19.71 -6.97 5.80
C PRO A 134 18.48 -6.06 5.65
N VAL A 135 17.64 -6.06 6.68
CA VAL A 135 16.53 -5.11 6.80
C VAL A 135 17.03 -3.90 7.58
N PRO A 136 17.11 -2.70 6.98
CA PRO A 136 17.47 -1.49 7.70
C PRO A 136 16.46 -1.13 8.79
N ASP A 137 16.90 -0.35 9.75
CA ASP A 137 15.98 0.30 10.68
C ASP A 137 15.31 1.50 10.00
N TYR A 138 14.23 1.21 9.26
CA TYR A 138 13.51 2.22 8.50
C TYR A 138 12.92 3.32 9.40
N VAL A 139 12.62 3.02 10.66
CA VAL A 139 12.03 3.99 11.59
C VAL A 139 13.06 5.03 12.02
N SER A 140 14.26 4.59 12.38
CA SER A 140 15.35 5.52 12.78
C SER A 140 15.84 6.38 11.62
N MET A 141 15.63 5.94 10.37
CA MET A 141 15.98 6.70 9.17
C MET A 141 15.01 7.84 8.83
N LEU A 142 13.88 7.94 9.52
CA LEU A 142 12.91 9.03 9.33
C LEU A 142 13.38 10.31 10.03
N SER A 143 14.46 10.89 9.53
CA SER A 143 15.06 12.11 10.10
C SER A 143 14.25 13.39 9.82
N GLY A 144 13.37 13.36 8.81
CA GLY A 144 12.71 14.55 8.27
C GLY A 144 13.61 15.42 7.39
N ASP A 145 14.89 15.12 7.32
CA ASP A 145 15.83 15.80 6.43
C ASP A 145 15.81 15.16 5.03
N ILE A 146 15.39 15.94 4.04
CA ILE A 146 15.40 15.59 2.63
C ILE A 146 16.39 16.44 1.81
N GLY A 147 17.30 17.13 2.49
CA GLY A 147 18.31 17.96 1.86
C GLY A 147 19.13 17.17 0.83
N GLY A 148 19.25 17.69 -0.39
CA GLY A 148 19.96 17.07 -1.49
C GLY A 148 19.20 15.99 -2.26
N ILE A 149 17.99 15.58 -1.83
CA ILE A 149 17.14 14.67 -2.61
C ILE A 149 16.59 15.44 -3.83
N LYS A 150 16.76 14.86 -5.02
CA LYS A 150 16.14 15.38 -6.23
C LYS A 150 14.82 14.68 -6.49
N VAL A 151 13.75 15.45 -6.55
CA VAL A 151 12.40 14.96 -6.86
C VAL A 151 12.07 15.36 -8.30
N GLY A 152 11.72 14.38 -9.12
CA GLY A 152 11.23 14.60 -10.48
C GLY A 152 9.71 14.55 -10.52
N VAL A 153 9.08 15.50 -11.21
CA VAL A 153 7.66 15.53 -11.49
C VAL A 153 7.41 15.06 -12.92
N ILE A 154 6.54 14.06 -13.09
CA ILE A 154 6.15 13.57 -14.43
C ILE A 154 5.02 14.47 -14.93
N GLN A 155 5.38 15.53 -15.65
CA GLN A 155 4.46 16.58 -16.08
C GLN A 155 3.29 16.02 -16.91
N GLU A 156 3.58 15.08 -17.81
CA GLU A 156 2.58 14.46 -18.68
C GLU A 156 1.48 13.72 -17.91
N ARG A 157 1.80 13.26 -16.70
CA ARG A 157 0.81 12.61 -15.83
C ARG A 157 -0.03 13.62 -15.07
N LEU A 158 0.55 14.75 -14.66
CA LEU A 158 -0.18 15.83 -13.99
C LEU A 158 -1.10 16.59 -14.95
N ASP A 159 -0.70 16.72 -16.21
CA ASP A 159 -1.46 17.45 -17.24
C ASP A 159 -2.54 16.59 -17.91
N ALA A 160 -2.66 15.32 -17.52
CA ALA A 160 -3.72 14.45 -18.04
C ALA A 160 -5.11 14.97 -17.62
N ASP A 161 -6.05 14.98 -18.57
CA ASP A 161 -7.43 15.49 -18.38
C ASP A 161 -8.21 14.81 -17.24
N VAL A 162 -7.75 13.62 -16.83
CA VAL A 162 -8.36 12.84 -15.74
C VAL A 162 -7.90 13.29 -14.35
N VAL A 163 -6.93 14.20 -14.27
CA VAL A 163 -6.40 14.70 -12.99
C VAL A 163 -7.17 15.94 -12.56
N GLU A 164 -7.87 15.83 -11.43
CA GLU A 164 -8.59 16.95 -10.82
C GLU A 164 -7.63 18.13 -10.55
N PRO A 165 -8.06 19.39 -10.76
CA PRO A 165 -7.21 20.57 -10.53
C PRO A 165 -6.63 20.65 -9.12
N ASP A 166 -7.40 20.26 -8.10
CA ASP A 166 -6.94 20.29 -6.71
C ASP A 166 -5.82 19.28 -6.46
N VAL A 167 -5.87 18.11 -7.10
CA VAL A 167 -4.80 17.10 -7.03
C VAL A 167 -3.54 17.64 -7.70
N ARG A 168 -3.67 18.27 -8.88
CA ARG A 168 -2.54 18.90 -9.57
C ARG A 168 -1.88 19.95 -8.69
N ASN A 169 -2.67 20.87 -8.12
CA ASN A 169 -2.20 21.95 -7.27
C ASN A 169 -1.54 21.48 -5.98
N ALA A 170 -1.90 20.30 -5.48
CA ALA A 170 -1.30 19.71 -4.28
C ALA A 170 0.08 19.07 -4.54
N VAL A 171 0.41 18.76 -5.81
CA VAL A 171 1.68 18.11 -6.19
C VAL A 171 2.73 19.14 -6.59
N VAL A 172 2.35 20.29 -7.08
CA VAL A 172 3.21 21.40 -7.54
C VAL A 172 3.34 22.45 -6.47
#